data_bb680a5187d9c8ad8ad95eac290d123d
#
_entry.id   bb680a5187d9c8ad8ad95eac290d123d
#
_cell.length_a   1.000
_cell.length_b   1.000
_cell.length_c   1.000
_cell.angle_alpha   90.00
_cell.angle_beta   90.00
_cell.angle_gamma   90.00
#
_symmetry.space_group_name_H-M   'P 1'
#
loop_
_entity.id
_entity.type
_entity.pdbx_description
1 polymer ?
#
loop_
_entity_poly.entity_id
_entity_poly.type
_entity_poly.pdbx_seq_one_letter_code
_entity_poly.pdbx_strand_id
1 'polypeptide(L)'
;MKTKLFIVLWLVVLGFSVIAVELGGIGILLVDKKKGDEPYRIEKVYPGSPAERAGIKAEWFLISIDGTNVVSMPLAQSVSMLRGPVGAKVTLELAHPAMSKTNKFTLRRARMVLGKAKVEFLESEQYEQGI
;
A
#
# COMPACT_ATOMS: atom_id res chain seq x y z
N MET A 1 47.14 15.95 -7.09
CA MET A 1 45.92 16.62 -6.57
C MET A 1 44.71 16.47 -7.52
N LYS A 2 44.87 16.57 -8.81
CA LYS A 2 43.76 16.37 -9.76
C LYS A 2 43.21 14.94 -9.78
N THR A 3 44.02 13.93 -9.52
CA THR A 3 43.61 12.52 -9.48
C THR A 3 42.76 12.16 -8.26
N LYS A 4 42.99 12.80 -7.11
CA LYS A 4 42.16 12.57 -5.91
C LYS A 4 40.76 13.17 -6.04
N LEU A 5 40.62 14.29 -6.72
CA LEU A 5 39.32 14.90 -7.00
C LEU A 5 38.49 14.04 -7.97
N PHE A 6 39.14 13.45 -8.96
CA PHE A 6 38.49 12.54 -9.91
C PHE A 6 37.98 11.25 -9.23
N ILE A 7 38.77 10.68 -8.31
CA ILE A 7 38.38 9.47 -7.58
C ILE A 7 37.20 9.75 -6.65
N VAL A 8 37.18 10.89 -5.97
CA VAL A 8 36.07 11.29 -5.10
C VAL A 8 34.80 11.55 -5.90
N LEU A 9 34.90 12.20 -7.05
CA LEU A 9 33.77 12.43 -7.96
C LEU A 9 33.21 11.12 -8.51
N TRP A 10 34.09 10.18 -8.81
CA TRP A 10 33.72 8.86 -9.32
C TRP A 10 33.00 8.00 -8.24
N LEU A 11 33.49 8.06 -7.00
CA LEU A 11 32.86 7.40 -5.85
C LEU A 11 31.48 8.00 -5.55
N VAL A 12 31.31 9.31 -5.70
CA VAL A 12 30.02 9.97 -5.55
C VAL A 12 29.04 9.54 -6.64
N VAL A 13 29.50 9.40 -7.87
CA VAL A 13 28.66 8.93 -8.99
C VAL A 13 28.28 7.45 -8.82
N LEU A 14 29.19 6.62 -8.32
CA LEU A 14 28.91 5.21 -8.04
C LEU A 14 28.07 4.98 -6.77
N GLY A 15 28.16 5.91 -5.81
CA GLY A 15 27.38 5.86 -4.58
C GLY A 15 25.92 6.29 -4.73
N PHE A 16 25.59 6.98 -5.81
CA PHE A 16 24.23 7.39 -6.13
C PHE A 16 23.54 6.39 -7.07
N SER A 17 23.44 5.16 -6.64
CA SER A 17 22.37 4.32 -7.15
C SER A 17 21.08 4.84 -6.50
N VAL A 18 20.43 5.77 -7.16
CA VAL A 18 19.06 6.12 -6.80
C VAL A 18 18.21 4.90 -7.11
N ILE A 19 18.03 4.06 -6.11
CA ILE A 19 17.02 3.01 -6.19
C ILE A 19 15.68 3.73 -6.09
N ALA A 20 15.10 4.03 -7.24
CA ALA A 20 13.75 4.51 -7.30
C ALA A 20 12.83 3.38 -6.85
N VAL A 21 12.41 3.39 -5.58
CA VAL A 21 11.43 2.45 -5.07
C VAL A 21 10.05 2.96 -5.47
N GLU A 22 9.36 2.21 -6.34
CA GLU A 22 7.98 2.51 -6.66
C GLU A 22 7.09 2.16 -5.46
N LEU A 23 6.30 3.14 -5.02
CA LEU A 23 5.29 2.91 -3.99
C LEU A 23 4.07 2.24 -4.60
N GLY A 24 3.70 1.13 -3.99
CA GLY A 24 2.50 0.40 -4.31
C GLY A 24 1.45 0.52 -3.22
N GLY A 25 0.27 0.02 -3.51
CA GLY A 25 -0.85 -0.06 -2.59
C GLY A 25 -1.70 -1.29 -2.82
N ILE A 26 -2.72 -1.44 -2.02
CA ILE A 26 -3.61 -2.60 -2.05
C ILE A 26 -5.00 -2.30 -2.62
N GLY A 27 -5.35 -1.04 -2.81
CA GLY A 27 -6.57 -0.63 -3.48
C GLY A 27 -7.79 -0.51 -2.61
N ILE A 28 -7.65 -0.03 -1.40
CA ILE A 28 -8.77 0.31 -0.52
C ILE A 28 -8.79 1.81 -0.22
N LEU A 29 -9.98 2.35 -0.06
CA LEU A 29 -10.21 3.69 0.43
C LEU A 29 -10.79 3.60 1.84
N LEU A 30 -10.12 4.19 2.82
CA LEU A 30 -10.55 4.24 4.20
C LEU A 30 -11.29 5.54 4.49
N VAL A 31 -12.33 5.45 5.29
CA VAL A 31 -13.05 6.63 5.79
C VAL A 31 -12.57 6.93 7.19
N ASP A 32 -12.40 8.22 7.49
CA ASP A 32 -12.06 8.65 8.83
C ASP A 32 -13.17 8.29 9.84
N LYS A 33 -12.75 8.08 11.06
CA LYS A 33 -13.65 7.70 12.15
C LYS A 33 -14.63 8.82 12.47
N LYS A 34 -15.89 8.47 12.59
CA LYS A 34 -16.91 9.42 13.01
C LYS A 34 -16.92 9.66 14.52
N LYS A 35 -16.50 8.69 15.33
CA LYS A 35 -16.50 8.77 16.79
C LYS A 35 -15.36 7.96 17.40
N GLY A 36 -14.43 8.62 18.05
CA GLY A 36 -13.45 8.03 18.98
C GLY A 36 -12.70 6.80 18.47
N ASP A 37 -12.90 5.69 19.14
CA ASP A 37 -12.13 4.46 18.94
C ASP A 37 -12.77 3.45 17.99
N GLU A 38 -13.63 3.89 17.09
CA GLU A 38 -14.17 3.00 16.07
C GLU A 38 -13.10 2.67 15.03
N PRO A 39 -13.06 1.41 14.53
CA PRO A 39 -12.14 1.04 13.47
C PRO A 39 -12.47 1.75 12.16
N TYR A 40 -11.46 1.93 11.31
CA TYR A 40 -11.65 2.49 9.99
C TYR A 40 -12.47 1.54 9.12
N ARG A 41 -13.46 2.10 8.47
CA ARG A 41 -14.30 1.38 7.52
C ARG A 41 -13.73 1.51 6.12
N ILE A 42 -13.74 0.43 5.36
CA ILE A 42 -13.42 0.45 3.95
C ILE A 42 -14.62 1.04 3.20
N GLU A 43 -14.43 2.20 2.60
CA GLU A 43 -15.48 2.85 1.81
C GLU A 43 -15.55 2.28 0.41
N LYS A 44 -14.40 2.00 -0.18
CA LYS A 44 -14.30 1.52 -1.56
C LYS A 44 -13.14 0.55 -1.71
N VAL A 45 -13.36 -0.45 -2.56
CA VAL A 45 -12.32 -1.34 -3.07
C VAL A 45 -12.18 -1.07 -4.58
N TYR A 46 -10.98 -0.71 -5.01
CA TYR A 46 -10.74 -0.36 -6.41
C TYR A 46 -10.71 -1.60 -7.31
N PRO A 47 -11.32 -1.52 -8.51
CA PRO A 47 -11.29 -2.62 -9.47
C PRO A 47 -9.87 -3.00 -9.89
N GLY A 48 -9.61 -4.30 -10.03
CA GLY A 48 -8.32 -4.83 -10.43
C GLY A 48 -7.23 -4.77 -9.35
N SER A 49 -7.56 -4.30 -8.14
CA SER A 49 -6.62 -4.17 -7.04
C SER A 49 -6.32 -5.50 -6.34
N PRO A 50 -5.20 -5.59 -5.63
CA PRO A 50 -4.94 -6.75 -4.77
C PRO A 50 -6.06 -7.04 -3.77
N ALA A 51 -6.67 -6.01 -3.20
CA ALA A 51 -7.79 -6.17 -2.26
C ALA A 51 -9.02 -6.80 -2.93
N GLU A 52 -9.37 -6.35 -4.12
CA GLU A 52 -10.49 -6.94 -4.86
C GLU A 52 -10.22 -8.42 -5.18
N ARG A 53 -9.04 -8.75 -5.66
CA ARG A 53 -8.66 -10.14 -5.98
C ARG A 53 -8.65 -11.05 -4.76
N ALA A 54 -8.37 -10.50 -3.59
CA ALA A 54 -8.41 -11.23 -2.34
C ALA A 54 -9.83 -11.43 -1.78
N GLY A 55 -10.83 -10.80 -2.38
CA GLY A 55 -12.21 -10.87 -1.93
C GLY A 55 -12.58 -9.89 -0.83
N ILE A 56 -11.75 -8.89 -0.57
CA ILE A 56 -12.04 -7.81 0.38
C ILE A 56 -13.16 -6.94 -0.21
N LYS A 57 -14.10 -6.55 0.65
CA LYS A 57 -15.27 -5.79 0.23
C LYS A 57 -15.40 -4.48 1.00
N ALA A 58 -16.08 -3.52 0.40
CA ALA A 58 -16.50 -2.31 1.09
C ALA A 58 -17.36 -2.63 2.32
N GLU A 59 -17.39 -1.70 3.25
CA GLU A 59 -18.08 -1.78 4.54
C GLU A 59 -17.41 -2.65 5.61
N TRP A 60 -16.33 -3.36 5.28
CA TRP A 60 -15.52 -4.07 6.26
C TRP A 60 -14.65 -3.09 7.07
N PHE A 61 -14.25 -3.50 8.25
CA PHE A 61 -13.46 -2.68 9.17
C PHE A 61 -12.01 -3.16 9.23
N LEU A 62 -11.08 -2.21 9.20
CA LEU A 62 -9.65 -2.48 9.35
C LEU A 62 -9.27 -2.48 10.82
N ILE A 63 -8.73 -3.59 11.29
CA ILE A 63 -8.36 -3.79 12.70
C ILE A 63 -6.85 -3.68 12.90
N SER A 64 -6.07 -4.39 12.09
CA SER A 64 -4.61 -4.37 12.20
C SER A 64 -3.92 -4.41 10.84
N ILE A 65 -2.69 -3.91 10.82
CA ILE A 65 -1.78 -3.97 9.67
C ILE A 65 -0.45 -4.52 10.17
N ASP A 66 -0.01 -5.63 9.58
CA ASP A 66 1.23 -6.32 9.96
C ASP A 66 1.34 -6.57 11.48
N GLY A 67 0.24 -6.97 12.09
CA GLY A 67 0.16 -7.25 13.52
C GLY A 67 0.01 -6.02 14.41
N THR A 68 0.05 -4.82 13.86
CA THR A 68 -0.15 -3.58 14.61
C THR A 68 -1.60 -3.15 14.57
N ASN A 69 -2.21 -2.99 15.74
CA ASN A 69 -3.58 -2.49 15.86
C ASN A 69 -3.64 -1.03 15.40
N VAL A 70 -4.52 -0.74 14.45
CA VAL A 70 -4.67 0.60 13.86
C VAL A 70 -5.96 1.30 14.28
N VAL A 71 -6.73 0.71 15.17
CA VAL A 71 -8.04 1.24 15.59
C VAL A 71 -7.91 2.64 16.19
N SER A 72 -6.88 2.89 17.00
CA SER A 72 -6.64 4.20 17.61
C SER A 72 -5.59 5.06 16.89
N MET A 73 -5.07 4.56 15.76
CA MET A 73 -4.03 5.23 15.00
C MET A 73 -4.62 6.33 14.09
N PRO A 74 -3.92 7.45 13.86
CA PRO A 74 -4.35 8.44 12.89
C PRO A 74 -4.48 7.86 11.48
N LEU A 75 -5.44 8.34 10.71
CA LEU A 75 -5.70 7.85 9.35
C LEU A 75 -4.46 7.93 8.45
N ALA A 76 -3.75 9.06 8.47
CA ALA A 76 -2.55 9.25 7.66
C ALA A 76 -1.48 8.20 7.96
N GLN A 77 -1.31 7.83 9.22
CA GLN A 77 -0.35 6.80 9.63
C GLN A 77 -0.78 5.41 9.18
N SER A 78 -2.06 5.08 9.30
CA SER A 78 -2.62 3.81 8.82
C SER A 78 -2.46 3.67 7.30
N VAL A 79 -2.76 4.73 6.56
CA VAL A 79 -2.57 4.77 5.10
C VAL A 79 -1.10 4.60 4.73
N SER A 80 -0.20 5.23 5.46
CA SER A 80 1.25 5.07 5.29
C SER A 80 1.70 3.63 5.44
N MET A 81 1.14 2.90 6.40
CA MET A 81 1.46 1.48 6.63
C MET A 81 0.93 0.57 5.52
N LEU A 82 -0.18 0.94 4.90
CA LEU A 82 -0.73 0.17 3.77
C LEU A 82 0.11 0.32 2.50
N ARG A 83 0.77 1.45 2.35
CA ARG A 83 1.67 1.72 1.22
C ARG A 83 3.05 1.14 1.49
N GLY A 84 3.73 0.80 0.43
CA GLY A 84 5.09 0.29 0.49
C GLY A 84 5.60 -0.09 -0.89
N PRO A 85 6.79 -0.69 -0.98
CA PRO A 85 7.35 -1.10 -2.26
C PRO A 85 6.42 -2.05 -3.02
N VAL A 86 6.33 -1.88 -4.33
CA VAL A 86 5.59 -2.80 -5.21
C VAL A 86 6.10 -4.22 -5.03
N GLY A 87 5.20 -5.18 -4.86
CA GLY A 87 5.52 -6.59 -4.63
C GLY A 87 5.75 -6.96 -3.17
N ALA A 88 5.94 -5.99 -2.27
CA ALA A 88 6.07 -6.26 -0.85
C ALA A 88 4.73 -6.71 -0.25
N LYS A 89 4.81 -7.68 0.65
CA LYS A 89 3.61 -8.21 1.32
C LYS A 89 3.16 -7.32 2.46
N VAL A 90 1.85 -7.28 2.67
CA VAL A 90 1.20 -6.68 3.83
C VAL A 90 0.10 -7.61 4.32
N THR A 91 0.00 -7.79 5.63
CA THR A 91 -1.05 -8.61 6.24
C THR A 91 -2.06 -7.71 6.96
N LEU A 92 -3.33 -7.88 6.63
CA LEU A 92 -4.42 -7.13 7.23
C LEU A 92 -5.31 -8.05 8.06
N GLU A 93 -5.79 -7.55 9.19
CA GLU A 93 -6.95 -8.12 9.87
C GLU A 93 -8.16 -7.25 9.60
N LEU A 94 -9.19 -7.86 9.07
CA LEU A 94 -10.44 -7.19 8.72
C LEU A 94 -11.61 -7.84 9.46
N ALA A 95 -12.54 -7.01 9.93
CA ALA A 95 -13.79 -7.46 10.54
C ALA A 95 -14.94 -7.22 9.57
N HIS A 96 -15.74 -8.24 9.35
CA HIS A 96 -16.99 -8.12 8.61
C HIS A 96 -18.08 -7.55 9.52
N PRO A 97 -18.95 -6.62 9.06
CA PRO A 97 -19.98 -6.02 9.90
C PRO A 97 -20.96 -7.02 10.54
N ALA A 98 -21.24 -8.12 9.86
CA ALA A 98 -22.16 -9.17 10.33
C ALA A 98 -21.47 -10.32 11.05
N MET A 99 -20.15 -10.33 11.18
CA MET A 99 -19.39 -11.40 11.80
C MET A 99 -18.60 -10.88 12.99
N SER A 100 -18.63 -11.64 14.08
CA SER A 100 -17.86 -11.32 15.29
C SER A 100 -16.37 -11.69 15.18
N LYS A 101 -15.96 -12.28 14.07
CA LYS A 101 -14.58 -12.75 13.87
C LYS A 101 -13.83 -11.87 12.87
N THR A 102 -12.54 -11.66 13.14
CA THR A 102 -11.61 -11.04 12.20
C THR A 102 -10.99 -12.10 11.29
N ASN A 103 -10.76 -11.74 10.05
CA ASN A 103 -10.05 -12.57 9.09
C ASN A 103 -8.73 -11.90 8.67
N LYS A 104 -7.71 -12.71 8.48
CA LYS A 104 -6.40 -12.23 8.00
C LYS A 104 -6.30 -12.37 6.50
N PHE A 105 -5.77 -11.33 5.86
CA PHE A 105 -5.50 -11.29 4.44
C PHE A 105 -4.05 -10.87 4.23
N THR A 106 -3.29 -11.67 3.51
CA THR A 106 -1.92 -11.31 3.10
C THR A 106 -1.94 -10.95 1.62
N LEU A 107 -1.58 -9.72 1.33
CA LEU A 107 -1.63 -9.14 -0.01
C LEU A 107 -0.24 -8.70 -0.46
N ARG A 108 0.00 -8.73 -1.77
CA ARG A 108 1.16 -8.07 -2.36
C ARG A 108 0.75 -6.71 -2.88
N ARG A 109 1.52 -5.69 -2.54
CA ARG A 109 1.29 -4.34 -3.05
C ARG A 109 1.50 -4.33 -4.56
N ALA A 110 0.60 -3.67 -5.25
CA ALA A 110 0.66 -3.48 -6.69
C ALA A 110 0.90 -2.01 -7.03
N ARG A 111 1.45 -1.78 -8.21
CA ARG A 111 1.64 -0.43 -8.73
C ARG A 111 0.31 0.26 -8.91
N MET A 112 0.20 1.48 -8.35
CA MET A 112 -0.93 2.36 -8.59
C MET A 112 -0.63 3.31 -9.74
N VAL A 113 -1.54 3.38 -10.69
CA VAL A 113 -1.51 4.39 -11.74
C VAL A 113 -2.64 5.37 -11.48
N LEU A 114 -2.28 6.63 -11.26
CA LEU A 114 -3.24 7.71 -11.08
C LEU A 114 -3.59 8.28 -12.45
N GLY A 115 -4.74 7.90 -12.99
CA GLY A 115 -5.35 8.55 -14.13
C GLY A 115 -6.06 9.84 -13.71
N LYS A 116 -6.52 10.65 -14.67
CA LYS A 116 -7.13 11.99 -14.43
C LYS A 116 -8.30 12.02 -13.43
N ALA A 117 -8.91 10.90 -13.09
CA ALA A 117 -9.97 10.77 -12.07
C ALA A 117 -10.08 9.33 -11.55
N LYS A 118 -9.06 8.50 -11.71
CA LYS A 118 -9.18 7.06 -11.53
C LYS A 118 -7.86 6.46 -11.07
N VAL A 119 -7.93 5.60 -10.06
CA VAL A 119 -6.80 4.76 -9.66
C VAL A 119 -6.92 3.43 -10.38
N GLU A 120 -5.90 3.03 -11.11
CA GLU A 120 -5.83 1.74 -11.77
C GLU A 120 -4.69 0.91 -11.17
N PHE A 121 -4.97 -0.37 -10.99
CA PHE A 121 -3.97 -1.36 -10.56
C PHE A 121 -3.62 -2.24 -11.73
N LEU A 122 -2.32 -2.32 -12.02
CA LEU A 122 -1.80 -3.15 -13.10
C LEU A 122 -1.24 -4.44 -12.53
N GLU A 123 -1.57 -5.55 -13.16
CA GLU A 123 -0.90 -6.82 -12.91
C GLU A 123 0.52 -6.80 -13.48
N SER A 124 1.42 -7.54 -12.86
CA SER A 124 2.83 -7.55 -13.27
C SER A 124 3.02 -7.94 -14.74
N GLU A 125 2.23 -8.86 -15.23
CA GLU A 125 2.28 -9.30 -16.63
C GLU A 125 1.83 -8.20 -17.61
N GLN A 126 0.81 -7.44 -17.24
CA GLN A 126 0.35 -6.32 -18.07
C GLN A 126 1.35 -5.16 -18.07
N TYR A 127 2.06 -4.98 -16.96
CA TYR A 127 3.09 -3.97 -16.88
C TYR A 127 4.27 -4.27 -17.80
N GLU A 128 4.70 -5.51 -17.89
CA GLU A 128 5.80 -5.92 -18.79
C GLU A 128 5.42 -5.80 -20.27
N GLN A 129 4.15 -5.97 -20.61
CA GLN A 129 3.65 -5.88 -21.99
C GLN A 129 3.28 -4.45 -22.41
N GLY A 130 2.98 -3.58 -21.46
CA GLY A 130 2.52 -2.20 -21.72
C GLY A 130 3.62 -1.18 -21.92
N ILE A 131 4.86 -1.61 -21.85
CA ILE A 131 6.03 -0.77 -22.08
C ILE A 131 6.55 -1.00 -23.48
#